data_9e358b5d5e816b5a081d99feb8e5477d
#
_entry.id   9e358b5d5e816b5a081d99feb8e5477d
#
_cell.length_a   1.000
_cell.length_b   1.000
_cell.length_c   1.000
_cell.angle_alpha   90.00
_cell.angle_beta   90.00
_cell.angle_gamma   90.00
#
_symmetry.space_group_name_H-M   'P 1'
#
loop_
_entity.id
_entity.type
_entity.pdbx_description
1 polymer ?
#
loop_
_entity_poly.entity_id
_entity_poly.type
_entity_poly.pdbx_seq_one_letter_code
_entity_poly.pdbx_strand_id
1 'polypeptide(L)'
;MYNIYTSADQLIGKTPLLELTHIEKALDLKATVLAKLEYFNPAGSVKDRIAKAMIDDAEASGKLNPGSVIIEPTSGNTGIGLAAVAAARGYRIIIVMPETMSVERRQLMKAYGAELILTEGSRGMKGAIAKAEELAKEIPNSFIPGQFVNPANPKAHLETTGPEIYEDTDGAVDIFVAGVGTGGTVTGVGEYLKSRNPHIKIVAVEPASSAVLSTGVSGPHKIQGIGAGFIPDVLNTHIYDEIIPVANEDAFATGKLIGKSEGVLVGISSGASAFAAIELAKRPENEGKTIVVLLPDTGDRYLSTPLFAE
;
A
#
# COMPACT_ATOMS: atom_id res chain seq x y z
N MET A 1 -3.33 -13.78 28.72
CA MET A 1 -2.17 -13.04 28.18
C MET A 1 -2.58 -11.58 28.09
N TYR A 2 -1.86 -10.66 28.72
CA TYR A 2 -2.24 -9.24 28.70
C TYR A 2 -1.85 -8.65 27.34
N ASN A 3 -2.82 -8.04 26.62
CA ASN A 3 -2.57 -7.33 25.36
C ASN A 3 -2.09 -5.89 25.66
N ILE A 4 -0.93 -5.79 26.32
CA ILE A 4 -0.31 -4.50 26.64
C ILE A 4 0.93 -4.35 25.74
N TYR A 5 0.91 -3.35 24.89
CA TYR A 5 2.01 -3.02 23.99
C TYR A 5 2.78 -1.82 24.56
N THR A 6 4.08 -1.80 24.37
CA THR A 6 4.97 -0.76 24.87
C THR A 6 5.42 0.24 23.78
N SER A 7 5.11 -0.07 22.53
CA SER A 7 5.38 0.79 21.38
C SER A 7 4.28 0.63 20.32
N ALA A 8 3.91 1.73 19.66
CA ALA A 8 2.85 1.73 18.65
C ALA A 8 3.18 0.88 17.43
N ASP A 9 4.46 0.73 17.06
CA ASP A 9 4.89 -0.10 15.93
C ASP A 9 4.69 -1.61 16.16
N GLN A 10 4.48 -2.04 17.41
CA GLN A 10 4.10 -3.42 17.75
C GLN A 10 2.66 -3.76 17.36
N LEU A 11 1.82 -2.75 17.10
CA LEU A 11 0.43 -2.90 16.66
C LEU A 11 0.31 -3.10 15.14
N ILE A 12 1.40 -2.95 14.39
CA ILE A 12 1.41 -3.08 12.93
C ILE A 12 1.19 -4.54 12.53
N GLY A 13 0.31 -4.74 11.56
CA GLY A 13 -0.06 -6.07 11.07
C GLY A 13 -1.28 -6.66 11.78
N LYS A 14 -1.51 -7.95 11.56
CA LYS A 14 -2.68 -8.70 12.08
C LYS A 14 -4.00 -8.00 11.75
N THR A 15 -4.08 -7.44 10.56
CA THR A 15 -5.26 -6.74 10.08
C THR A 15 -6.36 -7.75 9.71
N PRO A 16 -7.66 -7.42 9.90
CA PRO A 16 -8.74 -8.35 9.66
C PRO A 16 -9.03 -8.56 8.16
N LEU A 17 -9.67 -9.69 7.87
CA LEU A 17 -10.44 -9.92 6.66
C LEU A 17 -11.92 -9.57 6.91
N LEU A 18 -12.55 -8.89 5.95
CA LEU A 18 -13.98 -8.60 5.92
C LEU A 18 -14.57 -9.19 4.66
N GLU A 19 -15.58 -10.04 4.78
CA GLU A 19 -16.37 -10.52 3.65
C GLU A 19 -17.32 -9.42 3.17
N LEU A 20 -17.32 -9.14 1.87
CA LEU A 20 -18.14 -8.08 1.27
C LEU A 20 -19.55 -8.59 0.94
N THR A 21 -20.23 -9.10 1.97
CA THR A 21 -21.50 -9.83 1.85
C THR A 21 -22.66 -9.04 1.23
N HIS A 22 -22.70 -7.72 1.48
CA HIS A 22 -23.75 -6.88 0.89
C HIS A 22 -23.50 -6.63 -0.60
N ILE A 23 -22.24 -6.45 -0.99
CA ILE A 23 -21.85 -6.30 -2.40
C ILE A 23 -22.03 -7.61 -3.15
N GLU A 24 -21.63 -8.74 -2.57
CA GLU A 24 -21.85 -10.08 -3.14
C GLU A 24 -23.32 -10.32 -3.44
N LYS A 25 -24.18 -10.05 -2.47
CA LYS A 25 -25.63 -10.22 -2.62
C LYS A 25 -26.22 -9.23 -3.63
N ALA A 26 -25.83 -7.96 -3.60
CA ALA A 26 -26.39 -6.93 -4.48
C ALA A 26 -26.02 -7.17 -5.95
N LEU A 27 -24.86 -7.74 -6.21
CA LEU A 27 -24.33 -8.01 -7.56
C LEU A 27 -24.48 -9.47 -7.99
N ASP A 28 -25.14 -10.32 -7.17
CA ASP A 28 -25.31 -11.78 -7.40
C ASP A 28 -23.98 -12.48 -7.71
N LEU A 29 -22.91 -12.12 -6.98
CA LEU A 29 -21.60 -12.72 -7.16
C LEU A 29 -21.61 -14.18 -6.75
N LYS A 30 -20.89 -15.04 -7.49
CA LYS A 30 -20.83 -16.48 -7.22
C LYS A 30 -19.52 -16.88 -6.52
N ALA A 31 -18.59 -15.95 -6.37
CA ALA A 31 -17.35 -16.10 -5.61
C ALA A 31 -17.45 -15.31 -4.30
N THR A 32 -16.78 -15.78 -3.26
CA THR A 32 -16.60 -15.03 -2.00
C THR A 32 -15.52 -13.98 -2.17
N VAL A 33 -15.76 -12.74 -1.75
CA VAL A 33 -14.80 -11.63 -1.82
C VAL A 33 -14.44 -11.16 -0.41
N LEU A 34 -13.21 -11.44 0.00
CA LEU A 34 -12.65 -11.07 1.30
C LEU A 34 -11.73 -9.87 1.16
N ALA A 35 -12.01 -8.80 1.89
CA ALA A 35 -11.21 -7.58 1.92
C ALA A 35 -10.21 -7.59 3.08
N LYS A 36 -8.90 -7.58 2.79
CA LYS A 36 -7.83 -7.38 3.79
C LYS A 36 -7.74 -5.90 4.13
N LEU A 37 -8.21 -5.51 5.31
CA LEU A 37 -8.39 -4.12 5.70
C LEU A 37 -7.11 -3.52 6.32
N GLU A 38 -6.21 -3.03 5.49
CA GLU A 38 -4.91 -2.51 5.93
C GLU A 38 -4.97 -1.15 6.64
N TYR A 39 -6.13 -0.49 6.65
CA TYR A 39 -6.31 0.73 7.44
C TYR A 39 -6.36 0.48 8.96
N PHE A 40 -6.48 -0.78 9.41
CA PHE A 40 -6.35 -1.14 10.82
C PHE A 40 -4.90 -1.02 11.36
N ASN A 41 -3.91 -0.86 10.50
CA ASN A 41 -2.58 -0.48 10.97
C ASN A 41 -2.62 0.89 11.67
N PRO A 42 -1.76 1.14 12.68
CA PRO A 42 -1.81 2.35 13.53
C PRO A 42 -1.75 3.68 12.77
N ALA A 43 -0.96 3.77 11.71
CA ALA A 43 -0.92 4.96 10.86
C ALA A 43 -1.88 4.87 9.65
N GLY A 44 -2.79 3.88 9.63
CA GLY A 44 -3.94 3.76 8.74
C GLY A 44 -3.64 3.28 7.34
N SER A 45 -2.54 2.55 7.09
CA SER A 45 -2.28 1.97 5.78
C SER A 45 -1.35 0.75 5.78
N VAL A 46 -1.37 0.02 4.66
CA VAL A 46 -0.43 -1.08 4.37
C VAL A 46 1.04 -0.65 4.45
N LYS A 47 1.34 0.64 4.27
CA LYS A 47 2.71 1.14 4.27
C LYS A 47 3.36 1.17 5.65
N ASP A 48 2.59 1.07 6.72
CA ASP A 48 3.11 0.90 8.08
C ASP A 48 4.00 -0.34 8.17
N ARG A 49 3.61 -1.43 7.48
CA ARG A 49 4.37 -2.69 7.44
C ARG A 49 5.76 -2.50 6.85
N ILE A 50 5.84 -1.89 5.67
CA ILE A 50 7.13 -1.67 5.01
C ILE A 50 7.96 -0.60 5.72
N ALA A 51 7.34 0.41 6.32
CA ALA A 51 8.02 1.41 7.12
C ALA A 51 8.74 0.76 8.30
N LYS A 52 8.03 -0.10 9.04
CA LYS A 52 8.63 -0.87 10.14
C LYS A 52 9.73 -1.79 9.63
N ALA A 53 9.50 -2.56 8.58
CA ALA A 53 10.46 -3.54 8.08
C ALA A 53 11.76 -2.89 7.55
N MET A 54 11.65 -1.76 6.84
CA MET A 54 12.84 -1.03 6.35
C MET A 54 13.67 -0.43 7.51
N ILE A 55 13.01 0.01 8.58
CA ILE A 55 13.68 0.50 9.78
C ILE A 55 14.31 -0.67 10.55
N ASP A 56 13.60 -1.78 10.75
CA ASP A 56 14.10 -3.00 11.39
C ASP A 56 15.37 -3.52 10.70
N ASP A 57 15.33 -3.60 9.36
CA ASP A 57 16.47 -4.07 8.55
C ASP A 57 17.68 -3.11 8.66
N ALA A 58 17.40 -1.80 8.66
CA ALA A 58 18.45 -0.79 8.78
C ALA A 58 19.11 -0.80 10.18
N GLU A 59 18.34 -1.00 11.24
CA GLU A 59 18.86 -1.18 12.61
C GLU A 59 19.70 -2.46 12.71
N ALA A 60 19.17 -3.58 12.22
CA ALA A 60 19.84 -4.88 12.27
C ALA A 60 21.16 -4.89 11.46
N SER A 61 21.21 -4.16 10.34
CA SER A 61 22.41 -4.05 9.50
C SER A 61 23.36 -2.93 9.94
N GLY A 62 23.06 -2.17 10.99
CA GLY A 62 23.86 -1.05 11.48
C GLY A 62 23.86 0.19 10.59
N LYS A 63 22.97 0.27 9.60
CA LYS A 63 22.77 1.46 8.75
C LYS A 63 22.00 2.57 9.47
N LEU A 64 21.18 2.20 10.44
CA LEU A 64 20.41 3.11 11.29
C LEU A 64 20.79 2.88 12.76
N ASN A 65 21.25 3.93 13.43
CA ASN A 65 21.72 3.87 14.81
C ASN A 65 21.05 4.97 15.64
N PRO A 66 21.08 4.92 16.98
CA PRO A 66 20.61 6.02 17.79
C PRO A 66 21.21 7.36 17.36
N GLY A 67 20.35 8.36 17.13
CA GLY A 67 20.77 9.67 16.62
C GLY A 67 20.88 9.79 15.10
N SER A 68 20.65 8.71 14.34
CA SER A 68 20.56 8.76 12.89
C SER A 68 19.33 9.55 12.44
N VAL A 69 19.37 10.08 11.22
CA VAL A 69 18.27 10.83 10.58
C VAL A 69 17.73 10.02 9.41
N ILE A 70 16.44 9.75 9.42
CA ILE A 70 15.75 9.10 8.30
C ILE A 70 15.36 10.19 7.29
N ILE A 71 15.64 9.99 6.02
CA ILE A 71 15.26 10.91 4.94
C ILE A 71 14.54 10.11 3.86
N GLU A 72 13.30 10.45 3.51
CA GLU A 72 12.58 9.74 2.44
C GLU A 72 11.89 10.72 1.49
N PRO A 73 12.13 10.60 0.17
CA PRO A 73 11.40 11.34 -0.83
C PRO A 73 10.06 10.65 -1.12
N THR A 74 8.99 11.12 -0.47
CA THR A 74 7.65 10.53 -0.62
C THR A 74 6.56 11.52 -0.24
N SER A 75 5.43 11.45 -0.92
CA SER A 75 4.25 12.26 -0.62
C SER A 75 3.06 11.43 -0.14
N GLY A 76 3.24 10.11 -0.02
CA GLY A 76 2.17 9.17 0.23
C GLY A 76 2.21 8.49 1.60
N ASN A 77 1.49 7.38 1.68
CA ASN A 77 1.34 6.58 2.89
C ASN A 77 2.68 6.08 3.46
N THR A 78 3.70 5.88 2.64
CA THR A 78 5.04 5.50 3.11
C THR A 78 5.63 6.56 4.02
N GLY A 79 5.51 7.85 3.66
CA GLY A 79 5.97 8.94 4.52
C GLY A 79 5.22 9.00 5.85
N ILE A 80 3.92 8.73 5.84
CA ILE A 80 3.10 8.69 7.06
C ILE A 80 3.53 7.51 7.94
N GLY A 81 3.68 6.32 7.36
CA GLY A 81 4.13 5.12 8.08
C GLY A 81 5.53 5.27 8.66
N LEU A 82 6.48 5.80 7.87
CA LEU A 82 7.84 6.08 8.35
C LEU A 82 7.84 7.12 9.49
N ALA A 83 7.04 8.18 9.37
CA ALA A 83 6.93 9.20 10.42
C ALA A 83 6.36 8.60 11.72
N ALA A 84 5.35 7.75 11.63
CA ALA A 84 4.76 7.07 12.79
C ALA A 84 5.76 6.12 13.47
N VAL A 85 6.48 5.30 12.71
CA VAL A 85 7.49 4.38 13.28
C VAL A 85 8.69 5.15 13.83
N ALA A 86 9.14 6.20 13.13
CA ALA A 86 10.21 7.07 13.62
C ALA A 86 9.84 7.73 14.96
N ALA A 87 8.62 8.25 15.09
CA ALA A 87 8.11 8.79 16.35
C ALA A 87 8.09 7.75 17.47
N ALA A 88 7.62 6.53 17.19
CA ALA A 88 7.55 5.44 18.15
C ALA A 88 8.94 5.00 18.65
N ARG A 89 9.99 5.17 17.83
CA ARG A 89 11.38 4.75 18.14
C ARG A 89 12.34 5.88 18.47
N GLY A 90 11.85 7.13 18.44
CA GLY A 90 12.65 8.31 18.78
C GLY A 90 13.67 8.73 17.70
N TYR A 91 13.41 8.40 16.43
CA TYR A 91 14.23 8.86 15.31
C TYR A 91 13.76 10.21 14.79
N ARG A 92 14.72 11.05 14.44
CA ARG A 92 14.48 12.22 13.61
C ARG A 92 14.18 11.79 12.18
N ILE A 93 13.15 12.37 11.56
CA ILE A 93 12.77 12.06 10.18
C ILE A 93 12.51 13.32 9.36
N ILE A 94 13.02 13.34 8.15
CA ILE A 94 12.82 14.39 7.16
C ILE A 94 12.11 13.76 5.96
N ILE A 95 10.91 14.25 5.64
CA ILE A 95 10.17 13.86 4.44
C ILE A 95 10.31 14.95 3.39
N VAL A 96 10.73 14.56 2.19
CA VAL A 96 10.91 15.48 1.06
C VAL A 96 9.82 15.23 0.03
N MET A 97 9.09 16.28 -0.36
CA MET A 97 8.00 16.15 -1.32
C MET A 97 7.75 17.44 -2.12
N PRO A 98 7.13 17.35 -3.32
CA PRO A 98 6.68 18.55 -4.02
C PRO A 98 5.61 19.32 -3.23
N GLU A 99 5.65 20.64 -3.33
CA GLU A 99 4.69 21.55 -2.65
C GLU A 99 3.23 21.39 -3.12
N THR A 100 3.02 20.75 -4.26
CA THR A 100 1.69 20.47 -4.83
C THR A 100 0.95 19.30 -4.17
N MET A 101 1.62 18.58 -3.25
CA MET A 101 1.05 17.41 -2.59
C MET A 101 0.00 17.78 -1.54
N SER A 102 -0.91 16.82 -1.25
CA SER A 102 -2.04 16.94 -0.34
C SER A 102 -1.68 17.58 1.02
N VAL A 103 -2.46 18.57 1.41
CA VAL A 103 -2.29 19.27 2.70
C VAL A 103 -2.56 18.32 3.86
N GLU A 104 -3.56 17.45 3.74
CA GLU A 104 -3.94 16.46 4.75
C GLU A 104 -2.78 15.52 5.07
N ARG A 105 -2.09 15.02 4.05
CA ARG A 105 -0.93 14.15 4.23
C ARG A 105 0.25 14.88 4.87
N ARG A 106 0.48 16.15 4.47
CA ARG A 106 1.50 16.99 5.10
C ARG A 106 1.21 17.20 6.59
N GLN A 107 -0.05 17.44 6.94
CA GLN A 107 -0.48 17.62 8.33
C GLN A 107 -0.31 16.33 9.14
N LEU A 108 -0.66 15.18 8.59
CA LEU A 108 -0.45 13.88 9.25
C LEU A 108 1.02 13.62 9.56
N MET A 109 1.91 13.82 8.59
CA MET A 109 3.35 13.62 8.79
C MET A 109 3.91 14.59 9.85
N LYS A 110 3.49 15.87 9.84
CA LYS A 110 3.86 16.85 10.87
C LYS A 110 3.33 16.47 12.25
N ALA A 111 2.12 15.93 12.33
CA ALA A 111 1.53 15.48 13.60
C ALA A 111 2.34 14.34 14.25
N TYR A 112 2.98 13.50 13.43
CA TYR A 112 3.96 12.51 13.92
C TYR A 112 5.35 13.10 14.20
N GLY A 113 5.56 14.40 14.03
CA GLY A 113 6.84 15.05 14.30
C GLY A 113 7.83 15.06 13.13
N ALA A 114 7.41 14.66 11.92
CA ALA A 114 8.30 14.70 10.76
C ALA A 114 8.59 16.15 10.32
N GLU A 115 9.84 16.41 9.98
CA GLU A 115 10.25 17.64 9.29
C GLU A 115 9.89 17.51 7.80
N LEU A 116 9.21 18.51 7.24
CA LEU A 116 8.86 18.51 5.82
C LEU A 116 9.72 19.51 5.05
N ILE A 117 10.37 19.01 3.99
CA ILE A 117 11.04 19.85 3.00
C ILE A 117 10.24 19.80 1.71
N LEU A 118 9.69 20.94 1.32
CA LEU A 118 8.91 21.11 0.12
C LEU A 118 9.82 21.54 -1.02
N THR A 119 9.72 20.82 -2.15
CA THR A 119 10.42 21.14 -3.38
C THR A 119 9.48 21.80 -4.38
N GLU A 120 10.03 22.48 -5.35
CA GLU A 120 9.28 23.14 -6.43
C GLU A 120 8.36 22.15 -7.16
N GLY A 121 7.07 22.48 -7.25
CA GLY A 121 6.06 21.60 -7.81
C GLY A 121 6.31 21.18 -9.26
N SER A 122 6.88 22.09 -10.07
CA SER A 122 7.25 21.83 -11.47
C SER A 122 8.25 20.68 -11.66
N ARG A 123 9.09 20.41 -10.64
CA ARG A 123 10.09 19.33 -10.66
C ARG A 123 9.54 17.97 -10.23
N GLY A 124 8.31 17.93 -9.71
CA GLY A 124 7.64 16.70 -9.27
C GLY A 124 8.49 15.84 -8.33
N MET A 125 8.23 14.53 -8.30
CA MET A 125 8.98 13.61 -7.45
C MET A 125 10.48 13.52 -7.78
N LYS A 126 10.89 13.76 -9.02
CA LYS A 126 12.31 13.81 -9.38
C LYS A 126 13.06 14.91 -8.61
N GLY A 127 12.41 16.07 -8.40
CA GLY A 127 12.97 17.14 -7.58
C GLY A 127 13.09 16.75 -6.11
N ALA A 128 12.10 16.04 -5.58
CA ALA A 128 12.13 15.56 -4.20
C ALA A 128 13.23 14.51 -3.97
N ILE A 129 13.41 13.59 -4.91
CA ILE A 129 14.50 12.58 -4.86
C ILE A 129 15.85 13.25 -4.86
N ALA A 130 16.13 14.16 -5.79
CA ALA A 130 17.39 14.87 -5.86
C ALA A 130 17.69 15.65 -4.58
N LYS A 131 16.66 16.28 -3.97
CA LYS A 131 16.84 17.02 -2.72
C LYS A 131 17.08 16.09 -1.52
N ALA A 132 16.44 14.92 -1.49
CA ALA A 132 16.69 13.92 -0.44
C ALA A 132 18.13 13.38 -0.51
N GLU A 133 18.66 13.14 -1.71
CA GLU A 133 20.04 12.71 -1.93
C GLU A 133 21.07 13.80 -1.56
N GLU A 134 20.74 15.08 -1.82
CA GLU A 134 21.53 16.23 -1.39
C GLU A 134 21.63 16.27 0.14
N LEU A 135 20.46 16.22 0.82
CA LEU A 135 20.39 16.22 2.27
C LEU A 135 21.13 15.04 2.91
N ALA A 136 21.06 13.87 2.29
CA ALA A 136 21.77 12.69 2.79
C ALA A 136 23.29 12.83 2.72
N LYS A 137 23.83 13.66 1.80
CA LYS A 137 25.25 14.00 1.75
C LYS A 137 25.65 15.05 2.77
N GLU A 138 24.73 15.96 3.11
CA GLU A 138 24.97 17.06 4.04
C GLU A 138 24.78 16.65 5.51
N ILE A 139 23.86 15.70 5.77
CA ILE A 139 23.51 15.26 7.13
C ILE A 139 24.28 13.97 7.45
N PRO A 140 25.26 14.00 8.36
CA PRO A 140 25.95 12.81 8.81
C PRO A 140 24.99 11.80 9.45
N ASN A 141 25.27 10.51 9.30
CA ASN A 141 24.45 9.41 9.83
C ASN A 141 22.99 9.43 9.34
N SER A 142 22.76 9.90 8.11
CA SER A 142 21.43 9.82 7.49
C SER A 142 21.23 8.48 6.78
N PHE A 143 19.97 8.06 6.68
CA PHE A 143 19.53 6.83 6.03
C PHE A 143 18.34 7.12 5.14
N ILE A 144 18.38 6.66 3.88
CA ILE A 144 17.25 6.71 2.95
C ILE A 144 16.68 5.29 2.84
N PRO A 145 15.45 5.04 3.32
CA PRO A 145 14.78 3.74 3.23
C PRO A 145 14.62 3.21 1.81
N GLY A 146 14.20 4.04 0.86
CA GLY A 146 14.20 3.69 -0.57
C GLY A 146 13.14 2.64 -0.94
N GLN A 147 11.86 2.92 -0.74
CA GLN A 147 10.75 1.98 -0.87
C GLN A 147 10.68 1.22 -2.22
N PHE A 148 11.22 1.77 -3.31
CA PHE A 148 11.15 1.17 -4.65
C PHE A 148 12.28 0.18 -4.96
N VAL A 149 13.34 0.20 -4.14
CA VAL A 149 14.58 -0.59 -4.35
C VAL A 149 14.95 -1.44 -3.13
N ASN A 150 14.34 -1.20 -1.97
CA ASN A 150 14.69 -1.87 -0.72
C ASN A 150 14.01 -3.24 -0.60
N PRO A 151 14.76 -4.35 -0.54
CA PRO A 151 14.21 -5.70 -0.44
C PRO A 151 13.41 -5.96 0.86
N ALA A 152 13.61 -5.16 1.90
CA ALA A 152 12.79 -5.24 3.12
C ALA A 152 11.30 -4.95 2.86
N ASN A 153 10.97 -4.23 1.76
CA ASN A 153 9.59 -3.97 1.36
C ASN A 153 8.84 -5.27 0.99
N PRO A 154 9.17 -6.03 -0.06
CA PRO A 154 8.47 -7.29 -0.34
C PRO A 154 8.64 -8.31 0.78
N LYS A 155 9.78 -8.33 1.47
CA LYS A 155 10.03 -9.20 2.60
C LYS A 155 9.00 -9.00 3.73
N ALA A 156 8.62 -7.76 4.03
CA ALA A 156 7.58 -7.46 5.02
C ALA A 156 6.26 -8.18 4.70
N HIS A 157 5.87 -8.22 3.44
CA HIS A 157 4.65 -8.88 3.00
C HIS A 157 4.78 -10.40 2.93
N LEU A 158 5.95 -10.90 2.56
CA LEU A 158 6.28 -12.33 2.59
C LEU A 158 6.19 -12.90 4.02
N GLU A 159 6.67 -12.14 5.01
CA GLU A 159 6.77 -12.59 6.40
C GLU A 159 5.53 -12.27 7.25
N THR A 160 4.65 -11.36 6.80
CA THR A 160 3.48 -10.94 7.60
C THR A 160 2.17 -11.02 6.83
N THR A 161 1.96 -10.22 5.80
CA THR A 161 0.68 -10.11 5.09
C THR A 161 0.27 -11.42 4.42
N GLY A 162 1.20 -12.10 3.75
CA GLY A 162 0.97 -13.40 3.13
C GLY A 162 0.56 -14.48 4.12
N PRO A 163 1.33 -14.71 5.21
CA PRO A 163 0.95 -15.62 6.30
C PRO A 163 -0.42 -15.31 6.89
N GLU A 164 -0.69 -14.03 7.23
CA GLU A 164 -1.98 -13.62 7.79
C GLU A 164 -3.16 -13.99 6.87
N ILE A 165 -3.05 -13.70 5.57
CA ILE A 165 -4.10 -14.04 4.60
C ILE A 165 -4.32 -15.56 4.54
N TYR A 166 -3.25 -16.34 4.48
CA TYR A 166 -3.34 -17.78 4.39
C TYR A 166 -3.93 -18.40 5.65
N GLU A 167 -3.51 -17.94 6.83
CA GLU A 167 -4.01 -18.41 8.13
C GLU A 167 -5.46 -17.99 8.36
N ASP A 168 -5.82 -16.74 8.09
CA ASP A 168 -7.17 -16.20 8.29
C ASP A 168 -8.20 -16.86 7.35
N THR A 169 -7.77 -17.44 6.21
CA THR A 169 -8.62 -18.18 5.28
C THR A 169 -8.55 -19.70 5.46
N ASP A 170 -7.80 -20.18 6.45
CA ASP A 170 -7.46 -21.62 6.59
C ASP A 170 -6.93 -22.25 5.29
N GLY A 171 -6.17 -21.46 4.52
CA GLY A 171 -5.61 -21.82 3.23
C GLY A 171 -6.59 -21.84 2.05
N ALA A 172 -7.84 -21.42 2.25
CA ALA A 172 -8.89 -21.47 1.21
C ALA A 172 -8.85 -20.28 0.23
N VAL A 173 -7.75 -19.56 0.11
CA VAL A 173 -7.59 -18.49 -0.87
C VAL A 173 -7.26 -19.05 -2.26
N ASP A 174 -8.08 -18.71 -3.27
CA ASP A 174 -7.87 -19.11 -4.67
C ASP A 174 -7.24 -17.99 -5.51
N ILE A 175 -7.63 -16.74 -5.24
CA ILE A 175 -7.17 -15.57 -5.99
C ILE A 175 -6.80 -14.47 -5.00
N PHE A 176 -5.61 -13.88 -5.18
CA PHE A 176 -5.19 -12.68 -4.45
C PHE A 176 -5.10 -11.48 -5.40
N VAL A 177 -5.69 -10.36 -5.01
CA VAL A 177 -5.77 -9.13 -5.81
C VAL A 177 -5.14 -7.97 -5.04
N ALA A 178 -4.20 -7.26 -5.66
CA ALA A 178 -3.64 -6.05 -5.08
C ALA A 178 -3.19 -5.04 -6.13
N GLY A 179 -3.32 -3.75 -5.80
CA GLY A 179 -2.79 -2.65 -6.60
C GLY A 179 -1.27 -2.55 -6.54
N VAL A 180 -0.64 -2.21 -7.67
CA VAL A 180 0.81 -2.08 -7.79
C VAL A 180 1.24 -0.62 -7.69
N GLY A 181 1.75 -0.24 -6.52
CA GLY A 181 2.51 1.00 -6.32
C GLY A 181 4.01 0.73 -6.38
N THR A 182 4.62 0.27 -5.28
CA THR A 182 6.00 -0.23 -5.27
C THR A 182 6.12 -1.68 -5.75
N GLY A 183 5.00 -2.42 -5.77
CA GLY A 183 4.99 -3.84 -6.10
C GLY A 183 5.32 -4.78 -4.94
N GLY A 184 5.74 -4.25 -3.79
CA GLY A 184 6.14 -5.08 -2.64
C GLY A 184 5.02 -5.98 -2.13
N THR A 185 3.78 -5.50 -2.10
CA THR A 185 2.61 -6.29 -1.66
C THR A 185 2.36 -7.49 -2.59
N VAL A 186 2.23 -7.23 -3.90
CA VAL A 186 1.99 -8.30 -4.90
C VAL A 186 3.13 -9.32 -4.89
N THR A 187 4.39 -8.85 -4.80
CA THR A 187 5.57 -9.70 -4.74
C THR A 187 5.56 -10.56 -3.48
N GLY A 188 5.57 -9.95 -2.30
CA GLY A 188 5.75 -10.69 -1.06
C GLY A 188 4.58 -11.60 -0.72
N VAL A 189 3.33 -11.12 -0.88
CA VAL A 189 2.14 -11.96 -0.68
C VAL A 189 2.09 -13.08 -1.73
N GLY A 190 2.35 -12.74 -3.00
CA GLY A 190 2.33 -13.70 -4.08
C GLY A 190 3.35 -14.83 -3.89
N GLU A 191 4.59 -14.49 -3.51
CA GLU A 191 5.64 -15.47 -3.21
C GLU A 191 5.25 -16.38 -2.06
N TYR A 192 4.69 -15.82 -0.97
CA TYR A 192 4.22 -16.63 0.15
C TYR A 192 3.09 -17.58 -0.27
N LEU A 193 2.02 -17.04 -0.87
CA LEU A 193 0.84 -17.84 -1.23
C LEU A 193 1.18 -18.94 -2.24
N LYS A 194 1.96 -18.62 -3.29
CA LYS A 194 2.41 -19.63 -4.26
C LYS A 194 3.36 -20.67 -3.67
N SER A 195 4.12 -20.33 -2.63
CA SER A 195 4.93 -21.32 -1.90
C SER A 195 4.07 -22.34 -1.13
N ARG A 196 2.85 -21.96 -0.74
CA ARG A 196 1.88 -22.83 -0.06
C ARG A 196 1.04 -23.63 -1.05
N ASN A 197 0.56 -22.96 -2.09
CA ASN A 197 -0.20 -23.58 -3.17
C ASN A 197 0.11 -22.86 -4.50
N PRO A 198 0.85 -23.49 -5.43
CA PRO A 198 1.24 -22.86 -6.69
C PRO A 198 0.06 -22.55 -7.64
N HIS A 199 -1.13 -23.08 -7.35
CA HIS A 199 -2.35 -22.81 -8.12
C HIS A 199 -3.08 -21.53 -7.71
N ILE A 200 -2.69 -20.89 -6.60
CA ILE A 200 -3.26 -19.61 -6.22
C ILE A 200 -2.91 -18.56 -7.28
N LYS A 201 -3.94 -17.92 -7.81
CA LYS A 201 -3.80 -16.89 -8.84
C LYS A 201 -3.49 -15.54 -8.19
N ILE A 202 -2.45 -14.86 -8.67
CA ILE A 202 -2.06 -13.53 -8.24
C ILE A 202 -2.46 -12.52 -9.31
N VAL A 203 -3.23 -11.52 -8.94
CA VAL A 203 -3.74 -10.49 -9.86
C VAL A 203 -3.21 -9.12 -9.46
N ALA A 204 -2.48 -8.50 -10.38
CA ALA A 204 -1.97 -7.15 -10.24
C ALA A 204 -2.97 -6.12 -10.79
N VAL A 205 -3.17 -5.01 -10.08
CA VAL A 205 -4.04 -3.92 -10.53
C VAL A 205 -3.20 -2.69 -10.81
N GLU A 206 -3.43 -2.08 -11.98
CA GLU A 206 -2.79 -0.82 -12.39
C GLU A 206 -3.82 0.18 -12.93
N PRO A 207 -3.51 1.50 -12.97
CA PRO A 207 -4.39 2.48 -13.62
C PRO A 207 -4.46 2.27 -15.12
N ALA A 208 -5.64 2.24 -15.72
CA ALA A 208 -5.82 2.05 -17.17
C ALA A 208 -5.11 3.11 -18.02
N SER A 209 -5.06 4.36 -17.54
CA SER A 209 -4.34 5.45 -18.21
C SER A 209 -2.83 5.49 -17.97
N SER A 210 -2.31 4.58 -17.11
CA SER A 210 -0.87 4.42 -16.82
C SER A 210 -0.54 2.93 -16.70
N ALA A 211 -0.83 2.19 -17.77
CA ALA A 211 -0.77 0.73 -17.83
C ALA A 211 0.66 0.23 -18.13
N VAL A 212 1.59 0.56 -17.24
CA VAL A 212 3.03 0.27 -17.43
C VAL A 212 3.31 -1.22 -17.42
N LEU A 213 2.60 -2.00 -16.59
CA LEU A 213 2.82 -3.43 -16.48
C LEU A 213 2.31 -4.20 -17.68
N SER A 214 1.15 -3.81 -18.23
CA SER A 214 0.52 -4.50 -19.36
C SER A 214 0.95 -3.97 -20.73
N THR A 215 1.21 -2.66 -20.86
CA THR A 215 1.49 -2.03 -22.17
C THR A 215 2.84 -1.31 -22.24
N GLY A 216 3.54 -1.12 -21.14
CA GLY A 216 4.76 -0.33 -21.06
C GLY A 216 4.55 1.19 -21.13
N VAL A 217 3.30 1.66 -21.15
CA VAL A 217 2.97 3.09 -21.33
C VAL A 217 2.55 3.71 -20.00
N SER A 218 3.26 4.75 -19.57
CA SER A 218 2.89 5.57 -18.42
C SER A 218 2.07 6.79 -18.85
N GLY A 219 1.15 7.23 -17.97
CA GLY A 219 0.32 8.41 -18.22
C GLY A 219 -0.24 8.99 -16.93
N PRO A 220 -0.90 10.17 -16.98
CA PRO A 220 -1.53 10.77 -15.83
C PRO A 220 -2.78 9.97 -15.39
N HIS A 221 -2.95 9.80 -14.09
CA HIS A 221 -4.11 9.16 -13.49
C HIS A 221 -4.44 9.77 -12.12
N LYS A 222 -5.63 9.44 -11.58
CA LYS A 222 -6.13 9.96 -10.31
C LYS A 222 -6.15 8.89 -9.20
N ILE A 223 -5.72 7.66 -9.48
CA ILE A 223 -5.70 6.56 -8.50
C ILE A 223 -4.44 6.69 -7.64
N GLN A 224 -4.51 7.49 -6.59
CA GLN A 224 -3.38 7.71 -5.69
C GLN A 224 -2.96 6.41 -5.00
N GLY A 225 -1.64 6.19 -4.87
CA GLY A 225 -1.06 5.05 -4.16
C GLY A 225 -0.60 3.89 -5.04
N ILE A 226 -1.04 3.84 -6.30
CA ILE A 226 -0.58 2.87 -7.30
C ILE A 226 -0.14 3.57 -8.58
N GLY A 227 0.41 2.84 -9.54
CA GLY A 227 0.78 3.40 -10.85
C GLY A 227 1.96 4.37 -10.78
N ALA A 228 3.14 3.90 -10.34
CA ALA A 228 4.34 4.73 -10.18
C ALA A 228 4.89 5.33 -11.50
N GLY A 229 4.41 4.85 -12.66
CA GLY A 229 4.85 5.29 -13.97
C GLY A 229 6.12 4.58 -14.48
N PHE A 230 6.63 3.63 -13.72
CA PHE A 230 7.77 2.77 -14.06
C PHE A 230 7.61 1.41 -13.35
N ILE A 231 8.42 0.43 -13.73
CA ILE A 231 8.49 -0.88 -13.05
C ILE A 231 9.49 -0.76 -11.90
N PRO A 232 9.05 -0.90 -10.61
CA PRO A 232 9.94 -0.83 -9.47
C PRO A 232 10.89 -2.03 -9.38
N ASP A 233 12.11 -1.83 -8.85
CA ASP A 233 13.11 -2.90 -8.72
C ASP A 233 12.65 -4.02 -7.76
N VAL A 234 11.85 -3.69 -6.75
CA VAL A 234 11.31 -4.68 -5.78
C VAL A 234 10.12 -5.48 -6.31
N LEU A 235 9.60 -5.16 -7.50
CA LEU A 235 8.51 -5.90 -8.11
C LEU A 235 9.03 -7.14 -8.83
N ASN A 236 8.63 -8.31 -8.38
CA ASN A 236 8.80 -9.56 -9.14
C ASN A 236 7.74 -9.63 -10.25
N THR A 237 8.14 -9.29 -11.48
CA THR A 237 7.22 -9.28 -12.65
C THR A 237 6.75 -10.66 -13.10
N HIS A 238 7.27 -11.73 -12.52
CA HIS A 238 6.87 -13.12 -12.82
C HIS A 238 5.90 -13.70 -11.79
N ILE A 239 5.54 -12.94 -10.74
CA ILE A 239 4.72 -13.46 -9.65
C ILE A 239 3.22 -13.42 -9.97
N TYR A 240 2.76 -12.44 -10.72
CA TYR A 240 1.36 -12.29 -11.07
C TYR A 240 0.99 -13.05 -12.35
N ASP A 241 -0.23 -13.58 -12.36
CA ASP A 241 -0.78 -14.39 -13.45
C ASP A 241 -1.67 -13.55 -14.38
N GLU A 242 -2.19 -12.43 -13.87
CA GLU A 242 -3.06 -11.52 -14.61
C GLU A 242 -2.82 -10.07 -14.16
N ILE A 243 -3.01 -9.13 -15.08
CA ILE A 243 -3.01 -7.69 -14.81
C ILE A 243 -4.39 -7.15 -15.19
N ILE A 244 -5.03 -6.41 -14.28
CA ILE A 244 -6.30 -5.74 -14.55
C ILE A 244 -6.09 -4.22 -14.50
N PRO A 245 -6.14 -3.54 -15.67
CA PRO A 245 -6.16 -2.08 -15.72
C PRO A 245 -7.53 -1.55 -15.26
N VAL A 246 -7.54 -0.54 -14.38
CA VAL A 246 -8.76 0.04 -13.82
C VAL A 246 -8.84 1.53 -14.14
N ALA A 247 -10.01 1.99 -14.59
CA ALA A 247 -10.25 3.41 -14.84
C ALA A 247 -10.45 4.20 -13.54
N ASN A 248 -10.18 5.52 -13.59
CA ASN A 248 -10.37 6.38 -12.41
C ASN A 248 -11.81 6.34 -11.88
N GLU A 249 -12.77 6.36 -12.80
CA GLU A 249 -14.21 6.39 -12.54
C GLU A 249 -14.67 5.11 -11.83
N ASP A 250 -14.17 3.96 -12.25
CA ASP A 250 -14.46 2.65 -11.64
C ASP A 250 -13.88 2.56 -10.23
N ALA A 251 -12.66 3.07 -10.03
CA ALA A 251 -12.04 3.13 -8.70
C ALA A 251 -12.84 4.02 -7.75
N PHE A 252 -13.30 5.20 -8.19
CA PHE A 252 -14.13 6.09 -7.37
C PHE A 252 -15.50 5.49 -7.08
N ALA A 253 -16.18 4.95 -8.10
CA ALA A 253 -17.51 4.36 -7.92
C ALA A 253 -17.47 3.18 -6.94
N THR A 254 -16.48 2.30 -7.07
CA THR A 254 -16.34 1.13 -6.19
C THR A 254 -15.94 1.52 -4.77
N GLY A 255 -15.05 2.51 -4.59
CA GLY A 255 -14.73 3.03 -3.26
C GLY A 255 -15.95 3.61 -2.55
N LYS A 256 -16.81 4.36 -3.27
CA LYS A 256 -18.11 4.84 -2.75
C LYS A 256 -19.06 3.70 -2.42
N LEU A 257 -19.12 2.66 -3.27
CA LEU A 257 -19.97 1.49 -3.07
C LEU A 257 -19.59 0.76 -1.77
N ILE A 258 -18.31 0.51 -1.52
CA ILE A 258 -17.84 -0.14 -0.28
C ILE A 258 -18.28 0.67 0.94
N GLY A 259 -18.08 1.99 0.93
CA GLY A 259 -18.51 2.84 2.04
C GLY A 259 -20.00 2.75 2.33
N LYS A 260 -20.84 2.77 1.27
CA LYS A 260 -22.31 2.74 1.39
C LYS A 260 -22.87 1.37 1.72
N SER A 261 -22.26 0.30 1.23
CA SER A 261 -22.78 -1.05 1.35
C SER A 261 -22.20 -1.81 2.53
N GLU A 262 -20.92 -1.70 2.79
CA GLU A 262 -20.21 -2.48 3.82
C GLU A 262 -19.87 -1.64 5.08
N GLY A 263 -20.11 -0.32 5.04
CA GLY A 263 -19.87 0.55 6.19
C GLY A 263 -18.41 0.84 6.50
N VAL A 264 -17.49 0.63 5.54
CA VAL A 264 -16.07 0.92 5.68
C VAL A 264 -15.61 1.94 4.65
N LEU A 265 -14.96 3.02 5.09
CA LEU A 265 -14.40 4.03 4.21
C LEU A 265 -12.99 3.64 3.79
N VAL A 266 -12.77 3.55 2.49
CA VAL A 266 -11.49 3.12 1.91
C VAL A 266 -10.96 4.15 0.91
N GLY A 267 -9.64 4.11 0.65
CA GLY A 267 -9.02 5.03 -0.29
C GLY A 267 -9.26 4.67 -1.77
N ILE A 268 -8.79 5.52 -2.67
CA ILE A 268 -9.01 5.40 -4.12
C ILE A 268 -8.42 4.10 -4.67
N SER A 269 -7.19 3.74 -4.28
CA SER A 269 -6.56 2.48 -4.72
C SER A 269 -7.23 1.24 -4.16
N SER A 270 -7.89 1.35 -3.00
CA SER A 270 -8.76 0.29 -2.47
C SER A 270 -9.97 0.07 -3.36
N GLY A 271 -10.60 1.15 -3.83
CA GLY A 271 -11.68 1.09 -4.80
C GLY A 271 -11.25 0.42 -6.11
N ALA A 272 -10.05 0.75 -6.62
CA ALA A 272 -9.50 0.11 -7.81
C ALA A 272 -9.27 -1.40 -7.63
N SER A 273 -8.66 -1.80 -6.51
CA SER A 273 -8.42 -3.22 -6.21
C SER A 273 -9.73 -3.99 -6.04
N ALA A 274 -10.69 -3.41 -5.34
CA ALA A 274 -12.01 -4.02 -5.13
C ALA A 274 -12.80 -4.12 -6.44
N PHE A 275 -12.72 -3.13 -7.35
CA PHE A 275 -13.31 -3.24 -8.68
C PHE A 275 -12.79 -4.47 -9.42
N ALA A 276 -11.47 -4.65 -9.45
CA ALA A 276 -10.86 -5.82 -10.09
C ALA A 276 -11.32 -7.14 -9.45
N ALA A 277 -11.42 -7.19 -8.12
CA ALA A 277 -11.91 -8.38 -7.40
C ALA A 277 -13.38 -8.69 -7.73
N ILE A 278 -14.24 -7.67 -7.81
CA ILE A 278 -15.66 -7.81 -8.19
C ILE A 278 -15.78 -8.32 -9.64
N GLU A 279 -14.99 -7.77 -10.58
CA GLU A 279 -14.99 -8.24 -11.97
C GLU A 279 -14.51 -9.70 -12.09
N LEU A 280 -13.53 -10.10 -11.28
CA LEU A 280 -13.12 -11.51 -11.17
C LEU A 280 -14.24 -12.39 -10.60
N ALA A 281 -14.96 -11.91 -9.57
CA ALA A 281 -16.04 -12.65 -8.93
C ALA A 281 -17.27 -12.85 -9.82
N LYS A 282 -17.46 -12.01 -10.84
CA LYS A 282 -18.52 -12.16 -11.85
C LYS A 282 -18.20 -13.24 -12.90
N ARG A 283 -16.97 -13.67 -13.02
CA ARG A 283 -16.56 -14.63 -14.06
C ARG A 283 -17.04 -16.03 -13.71
N PRO A 284 -17.70 -16.76 -14.64
CA PRO A 284 -18.23 -18.10 -14.37
C PRO A 284 -17.17 -19.10 -13.88
N GLU A 285 -15.94 -19.00 -14.39
CA GLU A 285 -14.83 -19.87 -13.99
C GLU A 285 -14.35 -19.65 -12.54
N ASN A 286 -14.84 -18.61 -11.89
CA ASN A 286 -14.52 -18.31 -10.50
C ASN A 286 -15.68 -18.60 -9.54
N GLU A 287 -16.74 -19.27 -10.01
CA GLU A 287 -17.84 -19.71 -9.15
C GLU A 287 -17.32 -20.61 -8.01
N GLY A 288 -17.73 -20.31 -6.78
CA GLY A 288 -17.34 -21.04 -5.56
C GLY A 288 -15.92 -20.76 -5.06
N LYS A 289 -15.15 -19.87 -5.73
CA LYS A 289 -13.79 -19.51 -5.30
C LYS A 289 -13.79 -18.42 -4.24
N THR A 290 -12.70 -18.38 -3.48
CA THR A 290 -12.40 -17.32 -2.52
C THR A 290 -11.38 -16.34 -3.11
N ILE A 291 -11.78 -15.08 -3.24
CA ILE A 291 -10.97 -13.98 -3.75
C ILE A 291 -10.60 -13.07 -2.58
N VAL A 292 -9.32 -12.94 -2.29
CA VAL A 292 -8.83 -11.99 -1.27
C VAL A 292 -8.32 -10.73 -1.98
N VAL A 293 -8.86 -9.58 -1.62
CA VAL A 293 -8.42 -8.29 -2.14
C VAL A 293 -7.82 -7.43 -1.02
N LEU A 294 -6.63 -6.88 -1.24
CA LEU A 294 -6.01 -5.98 -0.28
C LEU A 294 -6.52 -4.54 -0.50
N LEU A 295 -7.09 -3.95 0.55
CA LEU A 295 -7.54 -2.56 0.60
C LEU A 295 -6.51 -1.73 1.39
N PRO A 296 -5.68 -0.92 0.69
CA PRO A 296 -4.44 -0.37 1.26
C PRO A 296 -4.60 0.63 2.40
N ASP A 297 -5.65 1.46 2.40
CA ASP A 297 -5.76 2.57 3.36
C ASP A 297 -7.19 3.04 3.62
N THR A 298 -7.32 3.95 4.60
CA THR A 298 -8.58 4.59 5.01
C THR A 298 -9.07 5.63 4.01
N GLY A 299 -10.40 5.79 3.91
CA GLY A 299 -11.05 6.84 3.12
C GLY A 299 -10.90 8.25 3.70
N ASP A 300 -10.59 8.40 4.98
CA ASP A 300 -10.50 9.71 5.66
C ASP A 300 -9.47 10.66 5.01
N ARG A 301 -8.47 10.10 4.35
CA ARG A 301 -7.43 10.86 3.62
C ARG A 301 -7.90 11.43 2.28
N TYR A 302 -9.13 11.10 1.87
CA TYR A 302 -9.65 11.39 0.53
C TYR A 302 -10.98 12.14 0.53
N LEU A 303 -11.44 12.64 1.71
CA LEU A 303 -12.73 13.31 1.86
C LEU A 303 -12.87 14.57 0.97
N SER A 304 -11.75 15.27 0.71
CA SER A 304 -11.69 16.42 -0.17
C SER A 304 -11.46 16.09 -1.65
N THR A 305 -11.37 14.81 -2.00
CA THR A 305 -11.12 14.35 -3.38
C THR A 305 -12.41 13.93 -4.08
N PRO A 306 -12.40 13.74 -5.42
CA PRO A 306 -13.56 13.23 -6.18
C PRO A 306 -14.07 11.85 -5.72
N LEU A 307 -13.34 11.15 -4.85
CA LEU A 307 -13.84 9.93 -4.23
C LEU A 307 -15.08 10.19 -3.38
N PHE A 308 -15.11 11.29 -2.61
CA PHE A 308 -16.21 11.61 -1.69
C PHE A 308 -16.80 13.02 -1.91
N ALA A 309 -16.02 13.96 -2.46
CA ALA A 309 -16.55 15.28 -2.82
C ALA A 309 -17.58 15.17 -3.97
N GLU A 310 -18.64 15.99 -3.89
CA GLU A 310 -19.66 16.14 -4.94
C GLU A 310 -19.15 17.01 -6.09
#